data_3b497e5332ff911a4ee94572212324a9
#
_entry.id   3b497e5332ff911a4ee94572212324a9
#
_cell.length_a   1.000
_cell.length_b   1.000
_cell.length_c   1.000
_cell.angle_alpha   90.00
_cell.angle_beta   90.00
_cell.angle_gamma   90.00
#
_symmetry.space_group_name_H-M   'P 1'
#
loop_
_entity.id
_entity.type
_entity.pdbx_description
1 polymer ?
#
loop_
_entity_poly.entity_id
_entity_poly.type
_entity_poly.pdbx_seq_one_letter_code
_entity_poly.pdbx_strand_id
1 'polypeptide(L)'
;MPPSDFIVFGAPRIERDEIDEVVRCLESGWIGTGPRVARFETEFAAYKEAPFAAAVSSCTAAMHLSVLAAGIGVGDEVITTPLTFCATVNAIVHAGATPVLADVDPRTMNIDPAEVEARITPNTKAILPVHFAGRAADMDALTEITARKGLKLIEDCAHAIETEYRGRKAGTFGDFGCFSFYATKNVTTGEGGMVLTRNETDLARIKMLALHGMSKDAWKRFSDEGYKHYFVVETGFKYNMMDLQAALGIHQLRRVESNWRRRAEIWQQYNEAFAGLPVTLPAEPEPNTRHGYHLYTIMIDAETAGISRDEFLETMTANNIGVGVHYLSVPEHPVYQDKFGWQPEDYPNAMRIGRQTVSLPLSAKLTDAEVSQVVQAVQTTLSAQSNGRGAKDKEQGATSNERGGCGQPISALSR
;
A
#
# COMPACT_ATOMS: atom_id res chain seq x y z
N MET A 1 -23.82 8.47 -5.47
CA MET A 1 -23.20 7.26 -6.03
C MET A 1 -22.64 7.67 -7.38
N PRO A 2 -21.49 7.12 -7.83
CA PRO A 2 -21.02 7.37 -9.19
C PRO A 2 -22.06 6.93 -10.22
N PRO A 3 -21.99 7.44 -11.48
CA PRO A 3 -22.82 6.94 -12.57
C PRO A 3 -22.75 5.42 -12.71
N SER A 4 -23.77 4.78 -13.27
CA SER A 4 -23.83 3.30 -13.38
C SER A 4 -22.74 2.70 -14.26
N ASP A 5 -22.13 3.50 -15.11
CA ASP A 5 -21.05 3.19 -16.06
C ASP A 5 -19.65 3.60 -15.58
N PHE A 6 -19.55 4.15 -14.34
CA PHE A 6 -18.25 4.54 -13.77
C PHE A 6 -17.49 3.33 -13.23
N ILE A 7 -16.28 3.11 -13.74
CA ILE A 7 -15.38 2.06 -13.26
C ILE A 7 -14.69 2.53 -11.97
N VAL A 8 -15.12 1.95 -10.85
CA VAL A 8 -14.56 2.28 -9.53
C VAL A 8 -13.16 1.70 -9.38
N PHE A 9 -12.20 2.53 -8.98
CA PHE A 9 -10.77 2.18 -8.85
C PHE A 9 -10.50 0.86 -8.11
N GLY A 10 -11.10 0.61 -6.96
CA GLY A 10 -10.83 -0.54 -6.08
C GLY A 10 -12.10 -1.18 -5.54
N ALA A 11 -13.09 -1.47 -6.41
CA ALA A 11 -14.33 -2.09 -5.97
C ALA A 11 -14.10 -3.52 -5.45
N PRO A 12 -14.54 -3.87 -4.24
CA PRO A 12 -14.43 -5.22 -3.72
C PRO A 12 -15.37 -6.18 -4.46
N ARG A 13 -14.93 -7.43 -4.59
CA ARG A 13 -15.77 -8.52 -5.09
C ARG A 13 -16.49 -9.17 -3.91
N ILE A 14 -17.73 -8.80 -3.67
CA ILE A 14 -18.61 -9.38 -2.65
C ILE A 14 -19.58 -10.33 -3.34
N GLU A 15 -19.71 -11.56 -2.84
CA GLU A 15 -20.57 -12.60 -3.37
C GLU A 15 -21.57 -13.09 -2.32
N ARG A 16 -22.35 -14.09 -2.68
CA ARG A 16 -23.45 -14.60 -1.83
C ARG A 16 -22.94 -15.14 -0.49
N ASP A 17 -21.76 -15.79 -0.49
CA ASP A 17 -21.21 -16.41 0.71
C ASP A 17 -20.91 -15.41 1.83
N GLU A 18 -20.36 -14.21 1.49
CA GLU A 18 -20.15 -13.14 2.45
C GLU A 18 -21.46 -12.61 3.01
N ILE A 19 -22.44 -12.37 2.12
CA ILE A 19 -23.77 -11.86 2.51
C ILE A 19 -24.42 -12.84 3.50
N ASP A 20 -24.42 -14.12 3.18
CA ASP A 20 -25.04 -15.15 4.01
C ASP A 20 -24.33 -15.30 5.36
N GLU A 21 -22.98 -15.18 5.40
CA GLU A 21 -22.26 -15.27 6.66
C GLU A 21 -22.51 -14.04 7.55
N VAL A 22 -22.61 -12.85 6.96
CA VAL A 22 -23.00 -11.63 7.70
C VAL A 22 -24.42 -11.78 8.26
N VAL A 23 -25.39 -12.32 7.48
CA VAL A 23 -26.74 -12.59 7.95
C VAL A 23 -26.72 -13.59 9.12
N ARG A 24 -26.01 -14.71 8.98
CA ARG A 24 -25.84 -15.70 10.08
C ARG A 24 -25.17 -15.08 11.32
N CYS A 25 -24.25 -14.12 11.13
CA CYS A 25 -23.64 -13.41 12.25
C CYS A 25 -24.67 -12.57 13.00
N LEU A 26 -25.51 -11.82 12.29
CA LEU A 26 -26.58 -11.02 12.88
C LEU A 26 -27.64 -11.89 13.58
N GLU A 27 -28.09 -12.96 12.95
CA GLU A 27 -29.07 -13.92 13.53
C GLU A 27 -28.55 -14.60 14.80
N SER A 28 -27.24 -14.86 14.89
CA SER A 28 -26.62 -15.43 16.09
C SER A 28 -26.63 -14.49 17.30
N GLY A 29 -26.82 -13.18 17.10
CA GLY A 29 -26.69 -12.14 18.11
C GLY A 29 -25.22 -11.87 18.52
N TRP A 30 -24.25 -12.68 18.07
CA TRP A 30 -22.83 -12.49 18.37
C TRP A 30 -22.16 -11.60 17.31
N ILE A 31 -22.23 -10.28 17.51
CA ILE A 31 -21.75 -9.30 16.53
C ILE A 31 -20.41 -8.67 16.90
N GLY A 32 -20.01 -8.69 18.20
CA GLY A 32 -18.70 -8.24 18.69
C GLY A 32 -17.60 -9.27 18.38
N THR A 33 -16.45 -9.14 19.04
CA THR A 33 -15.37 -10.13 18.90
C THR A 33 -15.80 -11.49 19.45
N GLY A 34 -15.64 -12.54 18.66
CA GLY A 34 -16.12 -13.87 19.04
C GLY A 34 -15.60 -15.00 18.13
N PRO A 35 -16.40 -16.03 17.89
CA PRO A 35 -15.96 -17.25 17.19
C PRO A 35 -15.57 -17.02 15.72
N ARG A 36 -16.16 -16.04 15.03
CA ARG A 36 -15.78 -15.73 13.64
C ARG A 36 -14.41 -15.07 13.55
N VAL A 37 -14.12 -14.18 14.50
CA VAL A 37 -12.77 -13.59 14.61
C VAL A 37 -11.74 -14.67 14.88
N ALA A 38 -11.98 -15.56 15.85
CA ALA A 38 -11.05 -16.67 16.16
C ALA A 38 -10.83 -17.60 14.96
N ARG A 39 -11.88 -17.90 14.21
CA ARG A 39 -11.79 -18.69 12.98
C ARG A 39 -10.99 -17.96 11.89
N PHE A 40 -11.25 -16.68 11.68
CA PHE A 40 -10.52 -15.88 10.68
C PHE A 40 -9.02 -15.77 11.03
N GLU A 41 -8.67 -15.56 12.31
CA GLU A 41 -7.28 -15.61 12.78
C GLU A 41 -6.61 -16.94 12.43
N THR A 42 -7.29 -18.06 12.72
CA THR A 42 -6.77 -19.41 12.45
C THR A 42 -6.59 -19.67 10.95
N GLU A 43 -7.61 -19.36 10.13
CA GLU A 43 -7.57 -19.57 8.68
C GLU A 43 -6.51 -18.65 8.01
N PHE A 44 -6.36 -17.40 8.50
CA PHE A 44 -5.36 -16.47 7.98
C PHE A 44 -3.92 -16.88 8.38
N ALA A 45 -3.71 -17.29 9.63
CA ALA A 45 -2.42 -17.81 10.07
C ALA A 45 -2.00 -19.04 9.23
N ALA A 46 -2.94 -19.96 8.99
CA ALA A 46 -2.70 -21.14 8.15
C ALA A 46 -2.36 -20.75 6.70
N TYR A 47 -3.10 -19.81 6.10
CA TYR A 47 -2.80 -19.30 4.75
C TYR A 47 -1.42 -18.65 4.65
N LYS A 48 -1.00 -17.92 5.68
CA LYS A 48 0.30 -17.25 5.74
C LYS A 48 1.42 -18.13 6.27
N GLU A 49 1.15 -19.38 6.66
CA GLU A 49 2.15 -20.28 7.26
C GLU A 49 2.80 -19.69 8.50
N ALA A 50 2.03 -18.89 9.25
CA ALA A 50 2.45 -18.25 10.48
C ALA A 50 1.91 -18.98 11.71
N PRO A 51 2.64 -19.05 12.83
CA PRO A 51 2.15 -19.74 14.03
C PRO A 51 1.01 -19.00 14.73
N PHE A 52 1.00 -17.66 14.66
CA PHE A 52 0.03 -16.85 15.41
C PHE A 52 -0.48 -15.67 14.58
N ALA A 53 -1.78 -15.37 14.76
CA ALA A 53 -2.44 -14.20 14.20
C ALA A 53 -3.32 -13.51 15.24
N ALA A 54 -3.43 -12.20 15.19
CA ALA A 54 -4.35 -11.39 15.97
C ALA A 54 -5.10 -10.42 15.06
N ALA A 55 -6.42 -10.57 14.99
CA ALA A 55 -7.27 -9.68 14.21
C ALA A 55 -7.54 -8.37 14.95
N VAL A 56 -7.40 -7.26 14.23
CA VAL A 56 -7.54 -5.91 14.75
C VAL A 56 -8.39 -5.03 13.82
N SER A 57 -8.73 -3.81 14.26
CA SER A 57 -9.65 -2.92 13.57
C SER A 57 -9.09 -2.30 12.28
N SER A 58 -7.76 -2.29 12.08
CA SER A 58 -7.09 -1.74 10.90
C SER A 58 -5.62 -2.15 10.83
N CYS A 59 -4.98 -2.00 9.66
CA CYS A 59 -3.53 -2.16 9.55
C CYS A 59 -2.76 -1.10 10.37
N THR A 60 -3.29 0.11 10.48
CA THR A 60 -2.70 1.15 11.35
C THR A 60 -2.66 0.69 12.80
N ALA A 61 -3.74 0.09 13.30
CA ALA A 61 -3.79 -0.51 14.63
C ALA A 61 -2.79 -1.69 14.73
N ALA A 62 -2.68 -2.53 13.69
CA ALA A 62 -1.73 -3.62 13.64
C ALA A 62 -0.28 -3.14 13.78
N MET A 63 0.13 -2.13 13.00
CA MET A 63 1.48 -1.55 13.07
C MET A 63 1.74 -0.89 14.42
N HIS A 64 0.80 -0.06 14.90
CA HIS A 64 0.94 0.61 16.20
C HIS A 64 1.13 -0.40 17.34
N LEU A 65 0.30 -1.43 17.41
CA LEU A 65 0.42 -2.49 18.41
C LEU A 65 1.72 -3.28 18.27
N SER A 66 2.21 -3.50 17.06
CA SER A 66 3.48 -4.18 16.79
C SER A 66 4.67 -3.38 17.26
N VAL A 67 4.69 -2.06 17.03
CA VAL A 67 5.71 -1.15 17.55
C VAL A 67 5.74 -1.18 19.09
N LEU A 68 4.57 -1.09 19.73
CA LEU A 68 4.45 -1.17 21.20
C LEU A 68 4.85 -2.56 21.74
N ALA A 69 4.43 -3.65 21.07
CA ALA A 69 4.79 -5.01 21.47
C ALA A 69 6.30 -5.27 21.35
N ALA A 70 6.96 -4.64 20.36
CA ALA A 70 8.41 -4.65 20.23
C ALA A 70 9.14 -3.88 21.34
N GLY A 71 8.41 -3.21 22.25
CA GLY A 71 9.00 -2.41 23.32
C GLY A 71 9.53 -1.05 22.87
N ILE A 72 9.09 -0.56 21.71
CA ILE A 72 9.58 0.67 21.09
C ILE A 72 8.68 1.85 21.50
N GLY A 73 9.28 2.99 21.83
CA GLY A 73 8.57 4.18 22.32
C GLY A 73 9.41 5.45 22.28
N VAL A 74 9.19 6.33 23.27
CA VAL A 74 9.85 7.64 23.35
C VAL A 74 11.37 7.50 23.41
N GLY A 75 12.07 8.21 22.52
CA GLY A 75 13.54 8.20 22.39
C GLY A 75 14.06 7.17 21.40
N ASP A 76 13.22 6.25 20.94
CA ASP A 76 13.58 5.25 19.94
C ASP A 76 13.28 5.75 18.52
N GLU A 77 14.00 5.22 17.54
CA GLU A 77 13.82 5.48 16.11
C GLU A 77 13.36 4.22 15.37
N VAL A 78 12.46 4.42 14.41
CA VAL A 78 12.02 3.37 13.47
C VAL A 78 12.26 3.85 12.05
N ILE A 79 13.09 3.13 11.29
CA ILE A 79 13.36 3.45 9.89
C ILE A 79 12.21 2.93 9.02
N THR A 80 11.67 3.79 8.16
CA THR A 80 10.62 3.46 7.19
C THR A 80 10.80 4.21 5.86
N THR A 81 9.88 4.05 4.93
CA THR A 81 9.96 4.64 3.59
C THR A 81 9.20 5.97 3.48
N PRO A 82 9.68 6.93 2.67
CA PRO A 82 8.93 8.14 2.31
C PRO A 82 7.79 7.87 1.30
N LEU A 83 7.80 6.74 0.57
CA LEU A 83 6.77 6.36 -0.39
C LEU A 83 5.80 5.35 0.23
N THR A 84 4.88 5.85 1.01
CA THR A 84 3.86 5.04 1.70
C THR A 84 2.61 5.86 2.00
N PHE A 85 1.54 5.18 2.42
CA PHE A 85 0.40 5.85 3.04
C PHE A 85 0.80 6.35 4.44
N CYS A 86 0.29 7.51 4.82
CA CYS A 86 0.63 8.16 6.09
C CYS A 86 0.45 7.28 7.35
N ALA A 87 -0.36 6.21 7.26
CA ALA A 87 -0.59 5.28 8.37
C ALA A 87 0.69 4.63 8.88
N THR A 88 1.64 4.30 8.00
CA THR A 88 2.94 3.70 8.37
C THR A 88 3.73 4.62 9.30
N VAL A 89 3.84 5.89 8.93
CA VAL A 89 4.52 6.91 9.75
C VAL A 89 3.73 7.22 11.03
N ASN A 90 2.40 7.37 10.90
CA ASN A 90 1.54 7.68 12.03
C ASN A 90 1.59 6.59 13.13
N ALA A 91 1.68 5.31 12.75
CA ALA A 91 1.78 4.22 13.71
C ALA A 91 3.04 4.33 14.59
N ILE A 92 4.17 4.75 14.01
CA ILE A 92 5.43 5.00 14.73
C ILE A 92 5.25 6.20 15.68
N VAL A 93 4.67 7.29 15.16
CA VAL A 93 4.45 8.52 15.95
C VAL A 93 3.49 8.29 17.12
N HIS A 94 2.42 7.51 16.90
CA HIS A 94 1.46 7.18 17.95
C HIS A 94 2.08 6.33 19.07
N ALA A 95 3.08 5.51 18.79
CA ALA A 95 3.84 4.77 19.77
C ALA A 95 4.84 5.66 20.55
N GLY A 96 4.98 6.93 20.17
CA GLY A 96 5.94 7.88 20.77
C GLY A 96 7.34 7.80 20.19
N ALA A 97 7.60 6.92 19.23
CA ALA A 97 8.88 6.79 18.56
C ALA A 97 9.06 7.82 17.43
N THR A 98 10.29 8.02 17.00
CA THR A 98 10.64 8.93 15.90
C THR A 98 10.76 8.14 14.61
N PRO A 99 9.95 8.45 13.57
CA PRO A 99 10.14 7.87 12.25
C PRO A 99 11.38 8.49 11.57
N VAL A 100 12.21 7.63 10.96
CA VAL A 100 13.36 8.02 10.13
C VAL A 100 13.10 7.52 8.72
N LEU A 101 13.15 8.41 7.72
CA LEU A 101 12.87 8.03 6.35
C LEU A 101 14.14 7.61 5.61
N ALA A 102 14.07 6.48 4.91
CA ALA A 102 15.07 5.99 3.96
C ALA A 102 14.44 5.95 2.56
N ASP A 103 15.09 6.55 1.57
CA ASP A 103 14.52 6.67 0.21
C ASP A 103 14.33 5.29 -0.43
N VAL A 104 13.67 5.25 -1.57
CA VAL A 104 13.28 4.02 -2.25
C VAL A 104 14.17 3.74 -3.45
N ASP A 105 14.30 2.47 -3.80
CA ASP A 105 14.80 2.05 -5.11
C ASP A 105 13.85 2.53 -6.21
N PRO A 106 14.34 3.27 -7.22
CA PRO A 106 13.48 3.90 -8.22
C PRO A 106 12.78 2.92 -9.15
N ARG A 107 13.22 1.66 -9.22
CA ARG A 107 12.66 0.61 -10.07
C ARG A 107 11.59 -0.20 -9.34
N THR A 108 11.87 -0.59 -8.11
CA THR A 108 10.96 -1.44 -7.31
C THR A 108 9.96 -0.63 -6.51
N MET A 109 10.23 0.65 -6.27
CA MET A 109 9.47 1.57 -5.40
C MET A 109 9.42 1.12 -3.93
N ASN A 110 10.18 0.12 -3.55
CA ASN A 110 10.36 -0.33 -2.18
C ASN A 110 11.56 0.40 -1.53
N ILE A 111 11.57 0.42 -0.21
CA ILE A 111 12.68 0.99 0.56
C ILE A 111 14.04 0.42 0.10
N ASP A 112 15.04 1.28 -0.09
CA ASP A 112 16.39 0.86 -0.48
C ASP A 112 17.16 0.40 0.76
N PRO A 113 17.65 -0.85 0.82
CA PRO A 113 18.44 -1.35 1.95
C PRO A 113 19.72 -0.56 2.20
N ALA A 114 20.35 0.03 1.16
CA ALA A 114 21.55 0.86 1.33
C ALA A 114 21.21 2.18 2.05
N GLU A 115 20.09 2.80 1.71
CA GLU A 115 19.56 3.97 2.39
C GLU A 115 19.17 3.65 3.84
N VAL A 116 18.58 2.48 4.08
CA VAL A 116 18.29 2.00 5.45
C VAL A 116 19.56 1.92 6.27
N GLU A 117 20.59 1.26 5.75
CA GLU A 117 21.85 1.07 6.49
C GLU A 117 22.55 2.40 6.80
N ALA A 118 22.51 3.36 5.88
CA ALA A 118 23.09 4.69 6.05
C ALA A 118 22.40 5.53 7.15
N ARG A 119 21.13 5.20 7.50
CA ARG A 119 20.35 5.95 8.49
C ARG A 119 20.28 5.30 9.87
N ILE A 120 20.96 4.18 10.09
CA ILE A 120 20.98 3.51 11.39
C ILE A 120 21.78 4.33 12.38
N THR A 121 21.16 4.65 13.53
CA THR A 121 21.77 5.32 14.68
C THR A 121 21.75 4.40 15.92
N PRO A 122 22.38 4.78 17.04
CA PRO A 122 22.24 4.05 18.32
C PRO A 122 20.79 4.00 18.85
N ASN A 123 19.94 4.94 18.43
CA ASN A 123 18.53 5.01 18.83
C ASN A 123 17.62 4.15 17.95
N THR A 124 18.09 3.68 16.81
CA THR A 124 17.33 2.82 15.90
C THR A 124 17.00 1.50 16.58
N LYS A 125 15.71 1.13 16.62
CA LYS A 125 15.20 -0.11 17.23
C LYS A 125 14.51 -1.03 16.22
N ALA A 126 13.96 -0.47 15.13
CA ALA A 126 13.29 -1.28 14.12
C ALA A 126 13.43 -0.71 12.71
N ILE A 127 13.22 -1.60 11.73
CA ILE A 127 12.94 -1.26 10.35
C ILE A 127 11.48 -1.65 10.08
N LEU A 128 10.72 -0.73 9.44
CA LEU A 128 9.34 -0.94 9.04
C LEU A 128 9.22 -0.74 7.52
N PRO A 129 9.59 -1.75 6.70
CA PRO A 129 9.43 -1.71 5.26
C PRO A 129 7.95 -1.85 4.87
N VAL A 130 7.59 -1.30 3.72
CA VAL A 130 6.30 -1.49 3.05
C VAL A 130 6.52 -2.39 1.83
N HIS A 131 5.67 -3.39 1.63
CA HIS A 131 5.64 -4.18 0.39
C HIS A 131 4.77 -3.45 -0.64
N PHE A 132 5.35 -2.44 -1.29
CA PHE A 132 4.62 -1.51 -2.14
C PHE A 132 3.91 -2.19 -3.31
N ALA A 133 2.67 -1.83 -3.58
CA ALA A 133 1.83 -2.32 -4.68
C ALA A 133 1.62 -3.86 -4.72
N GLY A 134 2.11 -4.59 -3.72
CA GLY A 134 2.13 -6.06 -3.68
C GLY A 134 3.48 -6.67 -4.10
N ARG A 135 4.51 -5.84 -4.34
CA ARG A 135 5.88 -6.27 -4.56
C ARG A 135 6.59 -6.44 -3.21
N ALA A 136 7.24 -7.56 -2.99
CA ALA A 136 8.07 -7.73 -1.80
C ALA A 136 9.24 -6.73 -1.79
N ALA A 137 9.54 -6.14 -0.64
CA ALA A 137 10.82 -5.48 -0.41
C ALA A 137 11.98 -6.50 -0.48
N ASP A 138 13.22 -6.05 -0.57
CA ASP A 138 14.38 -6.95 -0.53
C ASP A 138 14.56 -7.52 0.89
N MET A 139 13.86 -8.63 1.14
CA MET A 139 13.79 -9.23 2.47
C MET A 139 15.09 -9.91 2.89
N ASP A 140 15.93 -10.33 1.94
CA ASP A 140 17.24 -10.89 2.28
C ASP A 140 18.15 -9.79 2.86
N ALA A 141 18.28 -8.66 2.17
CA ALA A 141 19.08 -7.54 2.64
C ALA A 141 18.56 -6.98 3.97
N LEU A 142 17.23 -6.77 4.09
CA LEU A 142 16.63 -6.21 5.31
C LEU A 142 16.75 -7.16 6.51
N THR A 143 16.59 -8.47 6.32
CA THR A 143 16.76 -9.44 7.40
C THR A 143 18.23 -9.58 7.83
N GLU A 144 19.18 -9.48 6.88
CA GLU A 144 20.61 -9.44 7.19
C GLU A 144 20.96 -8.20 8.02
N ILE A 145 20.50 -7.01 7.61
CA ILE A 145 20.74 -5.76 8.35
C ILE A 145 20.17 -5.87 9.78
N THR A 146 18.91 -6.31 9.92
CA THR A 146 18.29 -6.42 11.26
C THR A 146 18.99 -7.43 12.14
N ALA A 147 19.40 -8.59 11.62
CA ALA A 147 20.13 -9.59 12.37
C ALA A 147 21.51 -9.06 12.83
N ARG A 148 22.26 -8.39 11.94
CA ARG A 148 23.58 -7.84 12.25
C ARG A 148 23.55 -6.69 13.26
N LYS A 149 22.49 -5.89 13.23
CA LYS A 149 22.34 -4.70 14.07
C LYS A 149 21.49 -4.93 15.32
N GLY A 150 20.87 -6.11 15.47
CA GLY A 150 19.98 -6.43 16.59
C GLY A 150 18.68 -5.63 16.57
N LEU A 151 18.17 -5.30 15.38
CA LEU A 151 16.96 -4.52 15.18
C LEU A 151 15.73 -5.42 15.02
N LYS A 152 14.56 -4.88 15.36
CA LYS A 152 13.27 -5.50 15.04
C LYS A 152 12.90 -5.26 13.58
N LEU A 153 12.14 -6.19 12.99
CA LEU A 153 11.60 -6.07 11.64
C LEU A 153 10.08 -6.18 11.71
N ILE A 154 9.39 -5.11 11.27
CA ILE A 154 7.92 -5.01 11.26
C ILE A 154 7.52 -4.79 9.80
N GLU A 155 6.83 -5.75 9.19
CA GLU A 155 6.46 -5.67 7.78
C GLU A 155 5.08 -5.01 7.61
N ASP A 156 5.01 -3.87 6.90
CA ASP A 156 3.74 -3.32 6.42
C ASP A 156 3.32 -4.09 5.16
N CYS A 157 2.40 -5.02 5.37
CA CYS A 157 1.85 -5.91 4.36
C CYS A 157 0.47 -5.45 3.86
N ALA A 158 0.12 -4.16 4.00
CA ALA A 158 -1.19 -3.64 3.60
C ALA A 158 -1.53 -3.91 2.12
N HIS A 159 -0.52 -4.18 1.28
CA HIS A 159 -0.66 -4.52 -0.14
C HIS A 159 -0.23 -5.97 -0.48
N ALA A 160 0.12 -6.80 0.51
CA ALA A 160 0.96 -7.98 0.29
C ALA A 160 0.36 -9.29 0.82
N ILE A 161 -0.96 -9.46 0.72
CA ILE A 161 -1.61 -10.70 1.22
C ILE A 161 -1.08 -11.93 0.47
N GLU A 162 -1.03 -11.90 -0.85
CA GLU A 162 -0.59 -13.03 -1.70
C GLU A 162 0.92 -13.03 -1.96
N THR A 163 1.60 -11.96 -1.57
CA THR A 163 3.02 -11.74 -1.88
C THR A 163 3.91 -12.81 -1.23
N GLU A 164 4.85 -13.32 -2.05
CA GLU A 164 5.90 -14.22 -1.59
C GLU A 164 7.27 -13.73 -2.09
N TYR A 165 8.28 -13.90 -1.27
CA TYR A 165 9.66 -13.62 -1.60
C TYR A 165 10.48 -14.90 -1.40
N ARG A 166 11.03 -15.45 -2.51
CA ARG A 166 11.81 -16.69 -2.54
C ARG A 166 11.10 -17.87 -1.84
N GLY A 167 9.79 -18.02 -2.12
CA GLY A 167 8.96 -19.11 -1.60
C GLY A 167 8.48 -18.92 -0.16
N ARG A 168 8.76 -17.79 0.47
CA ARG A 168 8.29 -17.45 1.81
C ARG A 168 7.30 -16.29 1.75
N LYS A 169 6.22 -16.38 2.51
CA LYS A 169 5.12 -15.40 2.48
C LYS A 169 5.50 -14.09 3.17
N ALA A 170 5.20 -12.96 2.54
CA ALA A 170 5.36 -11.63 3.16
C ALA A 170 4.59 -11.56 4.49
N GLY A 171 5.13 -10.84 5.45
CA GLY A 171 4.59 -10.74 6.82
C GLY A 171 5.07 -11.87 7.74
N THR A 172 5.98 -12.75 7.27
CA THR A 172 6.56 -13.82 8.08
C THR A 172 8.07 -13.71 8.22
N PHE A 173 8.71 -12.72 7.58
CA PHE A 173 10.16 -12.52 7.66
C PHE A 173 10.58 -11.86 8.98
N GLY A 174 9.83 -10.87 9.42
CA GLY A 174 10.12 -10.10 10.62
C GLY A 174 9.57 -10.71 11.92
N ASP A 175 9.63 -9.88 12.95
CA ASP A 175 8.99 -10.14 14.24
C ASP A 175 7.47 -10.01 14.12
N PHE A 176 7.00 -9.08 13.26
CA PHE A 176 5.58 -8.80 13.03
C PHE A 176 5.28 -8.57 11.54
N GLY A 177 4.15 -9.08 11.07
CA GLY A 177 3.57 -8.76 9.76
C GLY A 177 2.19 -8.13 9.94
N CYS A 178 1.98 -6.94 9.36
CA CYS A 178 0.78 -6.12 9.55
C CYS A 178 -0.03 -6.04 8.27
N PHE A 179 -1.28 -6.52 8.27
CA PHE A 179 -2.13 -6.62 7.09
C PHE A 179 -3.35 -5.70 7.18
N SER A 180 -3.82 -5.25 6.01
CA SER A 180 -5.02 -4.43 5.86
C SER A 180 -6.14 -5.21 5.19
N PHE A 181 -7.34 -5.04 5.72
CA PHE A 181 -8.58 -5.52 5.12
C PHE A 181 -9.55 -4.36 4.82
N TYR A 182 -8.99 -3.18 4.51
CA TYR A 182 -9.77 -2.04 4.03
C TYR A 182 -10.51 -2.39 2.73
N ALA A 183 -11.58 -1.66 2.42
CA ALA A 183 -12.51 -1.96 1.33
C ALA A 183 -11.84 -2.19 -0.04
N THR A 184 -10.72 -1.52 -0.34
CA THR A 184 -10.01 -1.65 -1.62
C THR A 184 -8.95 -2.75 -1.64
N LYS A 185 -8.70 -3.44 -0.51
CA LYS A 185 -7.63 -4.45 -0.41
C LYS A 185 -8.04 -5.77 -1.06
N ASN A 186 -7.05 -6.60 -1.35
CA ASN A 186 -7.22 -7.89 -2.03
C ASN A 186 -8.10 -8.88 -1.26
N VAL A 187 -8.10 -8.78 0.06
CA VAL A 187 -9.06 -9.37 1.00
C VAL A 187 -9.65 -8.24 1.81
N THR A 188 -10.96 -8.15 1.92
CA THR A 188 -11.61 -7.06 2.65
C THR A 188 -12.56 -7.55 3.74
N THR A 189 -12.63 -6.76 4.82
CA THR A 189 -13.67 -6.83 5.85
C THR A 189 -14.44 -5.51 5.99
N GLY A 190 -14.34 -4.64 4.96
CA GLY A 190 -14.76 -3.24 5.01
C GLY A 190 -13.72 -2.38 5.70
N GLU A 191 -13.54 -2.56 6.98
CA GLU A 191 -12.43 -2.12 7.80
C GLU A 191 -11.86 -3.31 8.56
N GLY A 192 -10.55 -3.38 8.76
CA GLY A 192 -9.89 -4.45 9.49
C GLY A 192 -8.41 -4.54 9.25
N GLY A 193 -7.75 -5.33 10.08
CA GLY A 193 -6.34 -5.67 9.96
C GLY A 193 -6.01 -6.98 10.66
N MET A 194 -4.79 -7.43 10.49
CA MET A 194 -4.23 -8.61 11.14
C MET A 194 -2.77 -8.38 11.49
N VAL A 195 -2.36 -8.83 12.66
CA VAL A 195 -0.94 -8.97 13.02
C VAL A 195 -0.58 -10.43 12.97
N LEU A 196 0.50 -10.76 12.29
CA LEU A 196 1.20 -12.04 12.41
C LEU A 196 2.41 -11.88 13.31
N THR A 197 2.68 -12.85 14.15
CA THR A 197 3.91 -12.94 14.95
C THR A 197 4.30 -14.39 15.19
N ARG A 198 5.55 -14.64 15.54
CA ARG A 198 6.04 -15.98 15.90
C ARG A 198 6.11 -16.21 17.40
N ASN A 199 5.91 -15.15 18.19
CA ASN A 199 6.09 -15.17 19.62
C ASN A 199 4.73 -15.11 20.32
N GLU A 200 4.43 -16.11 21.15
CA GLU A 200 3.19 -16.19 21.90
C GLU A 200 3.04 -15.06 22.94
N THR A 201 4.14 -14.59 23.50
CA THR A 201 4.14 -13.45 24.43
C THR A 201 3.73 -12.16 23.72
N ASP A 202 4.25 -11.93 22.53
CA ASP A 202 3.90 -10.77 21.69
C ASP A 202 2.43 -10.86 21.25
N LEU A 203 1.94 -12.04 20.85
CA LEU A 203 0.53 -12.26 20.55
C LEU A 203 -0.36 -11.90 21.74
N ALA A 204 0.01 -12.37 22.93
CA ALA A 204 -0.76 -12.11 24.15
C ALA A 204 -0.79 -10.61 24.49
N ARG A 205 0.36 -9.91 24.32
CA ARG A 205 0.46 -8.48 24.53
C ARG A 205 -0.37 -7.69 23.52
N ILE A 206 -0.30 -8.05 22.22
CA ILE A 206 -1.11 -7.42 21.17
C ILE A 206 -2.60 -7.56 21.47
N LYS A 207 -3.09 -8.77 21.81
CA LYS A 207 -4.50 -9.00 22.13
C LYS A 207 -4.94 -8.24 23.37
N MET A 208 -4.09 -8.16 24.38
CA MET A 208 -4.35 -7.37 25.60
C MET A 208 -4.45 -5.87 25.30
N LEU A 209 -3.46 -5.31 24.61
CA LEU A 209 -3.44 -3.89 24.23
C LEU A 209 -4.61 -3.53 23.28
N ALA A 210 -4.98 -4.42 22.36
CA ALA A 210 -6.12 -4.23 21.45
C ALA A 210 -7.47 -4.14 22.18
N LEU A 211 -7.55 -4.60 23.43
CA LEU A 211 -8.75 -4.60 24.26
C LEU A 211 -8.52 -3.91 25.60
N HIS A 212 -8.27 -2.60 25.57
CA HIS A 212 -8.14 -1.71 26.73
C HIS A 212 -7.04 -2.10 27.74
N GLY A 213 -6.10 -3.00 27.41
CA GLY A 213 -5.11 -3.51 28.36
C GLY A 213 -5.68 -4.42 29.43
N MET A 214 -6.83 -5.07 29.16
CA MET A 214 -7.49 -5.95 30.09
C MET A 214 -6.80 -7.33 30.16
N SER A 215 -6.76 -7.92 31.37
CA SER A 215 -6.23 -9.27 31.59
C SER A 215 -7.02 -10.34 30.81
N LYS A 216 -6.38 -11.51 30.59
CA LYS A 216 -7.00 -12.63 29.84
C LYS A 216 -8.37 -13.06 30.36
N ASP A 217 -8.64 -12.91 31.67
CA ASP A 217 -9.92 -13.31 32.29
C ASP A 217 -11.09 -12.38 31.93
N ALA A 218 -10.81 -11.21 31.32
CA ALA A 218 -11.85 -10.30 30.88
C ALA A 218 -12.82 -10.89 29.84
N TRP A 219 -12.39 -11.87 29.01
CA TRP A 219 -13.23 -12.56 28.06
C TRP A 219 -14.20 -13.54 28.69
N LYS A 220 -13.85 -14.10 29.88
CA LYS A 220 -14.66 -15.08 30.60
C LYS A 220 -15.83 -14.46 31.36
N ARG A 221 -15.93 -13.13 31.45
CA ARG A 221 -17.00 -12.44 32.21
C ARG A 221 -18.41 -12.68 31.68
N PHE A 222 -18.55 -13.12 30.45
CA PHE A 222 -19.82 -13.46 29.78
C PHE A 222 -19.98 -14.96 29.53
N SER A 223 -19.10 -15.80 30.11
CA SER A 223 -19.21 -17.26 30.01
C SER A 223 -20.22 -17.82 31.00
N ASP A 224 -20.66 -19.06 30.77
CA ASP A 224 -21.51 -19.83 31.65
C ASP A 224 -20.82 -20.23 32.97
N GLU A 225 -19.49 -20.01 33.11
CA GLU A 225 -18.72 -20.26 34.34
C GLU A 225 -18.92 -19.15 35.40
N GLY A 226 -19.81 -18.18 35.19
CA GLY A 226 -20.10 -17.08 36.10
C GLY A 226 -19.18 -15.87 35.94
N TYR A 227 -19.50 -14.76 36.66
CA TYR A 227 -18.77 -13.51 36.58
C TYR A 227 -17.37 -13.65 37.17
N LYS A 228 -16.34 -13.30 36.37
CA LYS A 228 -14.93 -13.18 36.81
C LYS A 228 -14.48 -11.73 36.74
N HIS A 229 -13.82 -11.26 37.80
CA HIS A 229 -13.20 -9.95 37.80
C HIS A 229 -12.03 -9.92 36.80
N TYR A 230 -11.88 -8.79 36.12
CA TYR A 230 -10.73 -8.50 35.25
C TYR A 230 -10.00 -7.28 35.80
N PHE A 231 -8.73 -7.18 35.45
CA PHE A 231 -7.91 -6.02 35.76
C PHE A 231 -7.45 -5.33 34.47
N VAL A 232 -7.32 -4.00 34.49
CA VAL A 232 -6.58 -3.27 33.48
C VAL A 232 -5.13 -3.26 33.95
N VAL A 233 -4.26 -3.95 33.21
CA VAL A 233 -2.86 -4.18 33.59
C VAL A 233 -1.90 -3.24 32.84
N GLU A 234 -2.34 -2.67 31.72
CA GLU A 234 -1.64 -1.67 30.94
C GLU A 234 -2.67 -0.74 30.28
N THR A 235 -2.31 0.49 29.94
CA THR A 235 -3.19 1.38 29.16
C THR A 235 -3.24 0.88 27.72
N GLY A 236 -4.39 0.33 27.33
CA GLY A 236 -4.59 -0.22 26.00
C GLY A 236 -5.59 0.59 25.16
N PHE A 237 -5.95 0.02 24.01
CA PHE A 237 -6.75 0.65 22.96
C PHE A 237 -8.03 -0.16 22.70
N LYS A 238 -8.96 0.42 21.93
CA LYS A 238 -10.14 -0.29 21.43
C LYS A 238 -9.93 -0.63 19.94
N TYR A 239 -9.06 -1.60 19.69
CA TYR A 239 -8.59 -1.99 18.36
C TYR A 239 -8.99 -3.41 17.94
N ASN A 240 -9.81 -4.10 18.72
CA ASN A 240 -10.29 -5.45 18.41
C ASN A 240 -11.21 -5.45 17.17
N MET A 241 -11.14 -6.52 16.37
CA MET A 241 -12.06 -6.78 15.25
C MET A 241 -13.41 -7.32 15.78
N MET A 242 -14.49 -7.08 15.04
CA MET A 242 -15.83 -7.64 15.28
C MET A 242 -16.07 -8.88 14.43
N ASP A 243 -16.96 -9.79 14.90
CA ASP A 243 -17.40 -10.95 14.14
C ASP A 243 -18.10 -10.57 12.83
N LEU A 244 -18.79 -9.42 12.78
CA LEU A 244 -19.37 -8.88 11.54
C LEU A 244 -18.32 -8.62 10.46
N GLN A 245 -17.16 -8.10 10.84
CA GLN A 245 -16.02 -7.88 9.94
C GLN A 245 -15.39 -9.22 9.53
N ALA A 246 -15.13 -10.09 10.50
CA ALA A 246 -14.55 -11.41 10.26
C ALA A 246 -15.42 -12.28 9.36
N ALA A 247 -16.76 -12.13 9.42
CA ALA A 247 -17.70 -12.84 8.55
C ALA A 247 -17.42 -12.61 7.06
N LEU A 248 -17.06 -11.38 6.68
CA LEU A 248 -16.60 -11.06 5.31
C LEU A 248 -15.24 -11.71 5.03
N GLY A 249 -14.28 -11.51 5.94
CA GLY A 249 -12.88 -11.91 5.78
C GLY A 249 -12.70 -13.41 5.53
N ILE A 250 -13.47 -14.26 6.21
CA ILE A 250 -13.44 -15.73 6.07
C ILE A 250 -13.68 -16.14 4.60
N HIS A 251 -14.70 -15.60 3.94
CA HIS A 251 -15.03 -15.96 2.56
C HIS A 251 -14.16 -15.27 1.54
N GLN A 252 -13.74 -14.03 1.82
CA GLN A 252 -12.74 -13.33 1.02
C GLN A 252 -11.41 -14.11 0.96
N LEU A 253 -10.94 -14.60 2.10
CA LEU A 253 -9.70 -15.39 2.19
C LEU A 253 -9.78 -16.68 1.38
N ARG A 254 -10.91 -17.35 1.35
CA ARG A 254 -11.13 -18.58 0.57
C ARG A 254 -11.00 -18.37 -0.94
N ARG A 255 -11.30 -17.16 -1.42
CA ARG A 255 -11.22 -16.80 -2.83
C ARG A 255 -9.93 -16.05 -3.21
N VAL A 256 -9.02 -15.83 -2.25
CA VAL A 256 -7.82 -15.02 -2.46
C VAL A 256 -7.01 -15.48 -3.68
N GLU A 257 -6.84 -16.79 -3.86
CA GLU A 257 -6.07 -17.37 -4.97
C GLU A 257 -6.75 -17.18 -6.34
N SER A 258 -8.07 -17.33 -6.42
CA SER A 258 -8.81 -17.09 -7.66
C SER A 258 -8.84 -15.60 -8.02
N ASN A 259 -8.99 -14.73 -7.02
CA ASN A 259 -8.93 -13.29 -7.20
C ASN A 259 -7.53 -12.82 -7.60
N TRP A 260 -6.48 -13.44 -7.07
CA TRP A 260 -5.09 -13.17 -7.45
C TRP A 260 -4.84 -13.49 -8.92
N ARG A 261 -5.30 -14.67 -9.42
CA ARG A 261 -5.17 -15.05 -10.83
C ARG A 261 -5.83 -14.02 -11.74
N ARG A 262 -7.04 -13.58 -11.40
CA ARG A 262 -7.75 -12.55 -12.19
C ARG A 262 -6.97 -11.23 -12.26
N ARG A 263 -6.40 -10.77 -11.13
CA ARG A 263 -5.57 -9.56 -11.13
C ARG A 263 -4.28 -9.73 -11.94
N ALA A 264 -3.66 -10.91 -11.88
CA ALA A 264 -2.49 -11.23 -12.70
C ALA A 264 -2.81 -11.18 -14.20
N GLU A 265 -3.96 -11.72 -14.63
CA GLU A 265 -4.44 -11.65 -16.02
C GLU A 265 -4.64 -10.21 -16.48
N ILE A 266 -5.29 -9.37 -15.66
CA ILE A 266 -5.49 -7.95 -15.97
C ILE A 266 -4.14 -7.21 -16.04
N TRP A 267 -3.25 -7.48 -15.10
CA TRP A 267 -1.90 -6.91 -15.08
C TRP A 267 -1.15 -7.21 -16.38
N GLN A 268 -1.18 -8.45 -16.83
CA GLN A 268 -0.57 -8.87 -18.10
C GLN A 268 -1.19 -8.14 -19.30
N GLN A 269 -2.52 -8.05 -19.35
CA GLN A 269 -3.22 -7.32 -20.42
C GLN A 269 -2.82 -5.84 -20.45
N TYR A 270 -2.66 -5.20 -19.29
CA TYR A 270 -2.19 -3.82 -19.21
C TYR A 270 -0.72 -3.69 -19.69
N ASN A 271 0.17 -4.58 -19.28
CA ASN A 271 1.56 -4.57 -19.77
C ASN A 271 1.63 -4.68 -21.28
N GLU A 272 0.88 -5.60 -21.88
CA GLU A 272 0.83 -5.78 -23.33
C GLU A 272 0.21 -4.57 -24.06
N ALA A 273 -0.89 -4.04 -23.54
CA ALA A 273 -1.60 -2.93 -24.16
C ALA A 273 -0.87 -1.59 -24.07
N PHE A 274 -0.04 -1.40 -23.06
CA PHE A 274 0.67 -0.14 -22.82
C PHE A 274 2.15 -0.20 -23.24
N ALA A 275 2.61 -1.34 -23.73
CA ALA A 275 3.96 -1.46 -24.29
C ALA A 275 4.18 -0.42 -25.40
N GLY A 276 5.24 0.38 -25.26
CA GLY A 276 5.57 1.43 -26.24
C GLY A 276 4.82 2.75 -26.09
N LEU A 277 3.89 2.88 -25.14
CA LEU A 277 3.33 4.18 -24.78
C LEU A 277 4.37 5.04 -24.02
N PRO A 278 4.27 6.39 -24.07
CA PRO A 278 5.24 7.30 -23.45
C PRO A 278 5.03 7.38 -21.92
N VAL A 279 5.05 6.24 -21.24
CA VAL A 279 4.90 6.10 -19.78
C VAL A 279 5.86 5.04 -19.25
N THR A 280 6.24 5.12 -17.98
CA THR A 280 6.98 4.03 -17.33
C THR A 280 5.99 3.05 -16.72
N LEU A 281 6.06 1.79 -17.16
CA LEU A 281 5.27 0.69 -16.62
C LEU A 281 5.87 0.16 -15.33
N PRO A 282 5.06 -0.55 -14.48
CA PRO A 282 5.61 -1.25 -13.33
C PRO A 282 6.70 -2.24 -13.76
N ALA A 283 7.79 -2.29 -13.01
CA ALA A 283 8.85 -3.25 -13.29
C ALA A 283 8.36 -4.69 -13.14
N GLU A 284 8.91 -5.61 -13.94
CA GLU A 284 8.62 -7.04 -13.78
C GLU A 284 9.00 -7.53 -12.37
N PRO A 285 8.23 -8.48 -11.81
CA PRO A 285 8.58 -9.10 -10.53
C PRO A 285 9.96 -9.76 -10.55
N GLU A 286 10.65 -9.74 -9.42
CA GLU A 286 11.94 -10.41 -9.26
C GLU A 286 11.78 -11.94 -9.43
N PRO A 287 12.81 -12.65 -9.95
CA PRO A 287 12.78 -14.11 -10.04
C PRO A 287 12.49 -14.77 -8.67
N ASN A 288 11.72 -15.84 -8.70
CA ASN A 288 11.31 -16.59 -7.49
C ASN A 288 10.52 -15.77 -6.47
N THR A 289 9.85 -14.70 -6.91
CA THR A 289 8.90 -13.93 -6.11
C THR A 289 7.49 -14.07 -6.65
N ARG A 290 6.51 -13.89 -5.79
CA ARG A 290 5.11 -13.79 -6.17
C ARG A 290 4.63 -12.38 -5.87
N HIS A 291 4.28 -11.62 -6.90
CA HIS A 291 3.69 -10.29 -6.76
C HIS A 291 2.23 -10.40 -6.33
N GLY A 292 1.78 -9.58 -5.37
CA GLY A 292 0.39 -9.59 -4.89
C GLY A 292 -0.62 -8.92 -5.84
N TYR A 293 -0.13 -8.22 -6.88
CA TYR A 293 -0.93 -7.48 -7.87
C TYR A 293 -2.03 -6.63 -7.20
N HIS A 294 -1.63 -5.83 -6.22
CA HIS A 294 -2.57 -4.96 -5.51
C HIS A 294 -2.83 -3.65 -6.27
N LEU A 295 -1.77 -3.01 -6.78
CA LEU A 295 -1.85 -1.80 -7.59
C LEU A 295 -1.15 -2.02 -8.93
N TYR A 296 -1.73 -1.49 -10.01
CA TYR A 296 -1.05 -1.30 -11.28
C TYR A 296 -0.70 0.19 -11.40
N THR A 297 0.56 0.53 -11.21
CA THR A 297 1.05 1.91 -11.17
C THR A 297 1.84 2.24 -12.43
N ILE A 298 1.39 3.22 -13.22
CA ILE A 298 2.17 3.81 -14.29
C ILE A 298 2.75 5.14 -13.83
N MET A 299 3.86 5.56 -14.41
CA MET A 299 4.42 6.89 -14.16
C MET A 299 4.28 7.78 -15.40
N ILE A 300 3.67 8.93 -15.21
CA ILE A 300 3.45 9.95 -16.21
C ILE A 300 4.52 11.03 -16.03
N ASP A 301 5.52 11.02 -16.88
CA ASP A 301 6.48 12.10 -17.01
C ASP A 301 5.97 13.11 -18.04
N ALA A 302 5.75 14.35 -17.63
CA ALA A 302 5.08 15.35 -18.47
C ALA A 302 5.86 15.69 -19.74
N GLU A 303 7.20 15.63 -19.69
CA GLU A 303 8.04 15.92 -20.87
C GLU A 303 7.93 14.78 -21.89
N THR A 304 7.89 13.55 -21.44
CA THR A 304 7.80 12.37 -22.29
C THR A 304 6.37 12.12 -22.76
N ALA A 305 5.40 12.16 -21.85
CA ALA A 305 4.01 11.85 -22.12
C ALA A 305 3.26 12.99 -22.84
N GLY A 306 3.75 14.24 -22.75
CA GLY A 306 3.08 15.41 -23.32
C GLY A 306 1.84 15.86 -22.54
N ILE A 307 1.59 15.27 -21.39
CA ILE A 307 0.50 15.57 -20.47
C ILE A 307 1.02 15.43 -19.04
N SER A 308 0.60 16.29 -18.13
CA SER A 308 0.93 16.15 -16.72
C SER A 308 0.17 14.99 -16.07
N ARG A 309 0.66 14.49 -14.94
CA ARG A 309 -0.02 13.47 -14.14
C ARG A 309 -1.44 13.89 -13.76
N ASP A 310 -1.62 15.15 -13.34
CA ASP A 310 -2.91 15.64 -12.87
C ASP A 310 -3.93 15.78 -14.01
N GLU A 311 -3.52 16.33 -15.17
CA GLU A 311 -4.36 16.36 -16.38
C GLU A 311 -4.75 14.95 -16.86
N PHE A 312 -3.83 13.97 -16.74
CA PHE A 312 -4.14 12.57 -17.03
C PHE A 312 -5.22 12.03 -16.09
N LEU A 313 -5.12 12.27 -14.77
CA LEU A 313 -6.13 11.86 -13.79
C LEU A 313 -7.50 12.47 -14.11
N GLU A 314 -7.56 13.76 -14.44
CA GLU A 314 -8.78 14.46 -14.82
C GLU A 314 -9.40 13.85 -16.09
N THR A 315 -8.58 13.57 -17.11
CA THR A 315 -9.02 12.98 -18.37
C THR A 315 -9.58 11.57 -18.17
N MET A 316 -8.92 10.74 -17.36
CA MET A 316 -9.42 9.40 -17.04
C MET A 316 -10.76 9.47 -16.30
N THR A 317 -10.89 10.37 -15.32
CA THR A 317 -12.13 10.59 -14.58
C THR A 317 -13.27 11.07 -15.50
N ALA A 318 -12.98 11.97 -16.45
CA ALA A 318 -13.95 12.42 -17.46
C ALA A 318 -14.40 11.28 -18.41
N ASN A 319 -13.57 10.24 -18.57
CA ASN A 319 -13.94 9.03 -19.29
C ASN A 319 -14.57 7.93 -18.41
N ASN A 320 -15.11 8.29 -17.24
CA ASN A 320 -15.74 7.39 -16.27
C ASN A 320 -14.81 6.34 -15.68
N ILE A 321 -13.51 6.61 -15.59
CA ILE A 321 -12.53 5.70 -15.02
C ILE A 321 -11.94 6.28 -13.73
N GLY A 322 -12.23 5.62 -12.62
CA GLY A 322 -11.64 5.93 -11.32
C GLY A 322 -10.16 5.56 -11.29
N VAL A 323 -9.32 6.52 -10.98
CA VAL A 323 -7.87 6.36 -10.84
C VAL A 323 -7.42 6.84 -9.46
N GLY A 324 -6.19 6.53 -9.07
CA GLY A 324 -5.65 6.92 -7.78
C GLY A 324 -4.20 7.35 -7.83
N VAL A 325 -3.73 7.98 -6.75
CA VAL A 325 -2.32 8.31 -6.53
C VAL A 325 -1.81 7.53 -5.33
N HIS A 326 -0.86 6.64 -5.56
CA HIS A 326 -0.20 5.87 -4.51
C HIS A 326 1.32 6.03 -4.66
N TYR A 327 1.91 6.93 -3.87
CA TYR A 327 1.28 7.91 -2.98
C TYR A 327 1.90 9.29 -3.22
N LEU A 328 1.24 10.37 -2.81
CA LEU A 328 1.96 11.60 -2.53
C LEU A 328 2.99 11.27 -1.44
N SER A 329 4.26 11.60 -1.69
CA SER A 329 5.33 11.21 -0.78
C SER A 329 5.22 11.90 0.56
N VAL A 330 5.51 11.18 1.63
CA VAL A 330 5.34 11.65 3.02
C VAL A 330 5.99 13.02 3.28
N PRO A 331 7.21 13.33 2.77
CA PRO A 331 7.83 14.63 2.95
C PRO A 331 7.10 15.81 2.31
N GLU A 332 6.12 15.57 1.43
CA GLU A 332 5.29 16.65 0.85
C GLU A 332 4.13 17.08 1.76
N HIS A 333 3.83 16.33 2.82
CA HIS A 333 2.74 16.69 3.72
C HIS A 333 3.18 17.73 4.76
N PRO A 334 2.50 18.88 4.87
CA PRO A 334 2.90 19.97 5.77
C PRO A 334 3.10 19.54 7.23
N VAL A 335 2.22 18.69 7.75
CA VAL A 335 2.30 18.22 9.14
C VAL A 335 3.62 17.52 9.47
N TYR A 336 4.22 16.82 8.51
CA TYR A 336 5.49 16.14 8.74
C TYR A 336 6.69 17.05 8.51
N GLN A 337 6.60 17.99 7.57
CA GLN A 337 7.60 19.06 7.41
C GLN A 337 7.70 19.88 8.71
N ASP A 338 6.58 20.31 9.25
CA ASP A 338 6.53 21.06 10.48
C ASP A 338 7.06 20.27 11.69
N LYS A 339 6.71 18.98 11.77
CA LYS A 339 7.03 18.14 12.93
C LYS A 339 8.46 17.59 12.92
N PHE A 340 8.98 17.22 11.75
CA PHE A 340 10.27 16.52 11.62
C PHE A 340 11.31 17.29 10.81
N GLY A 341 10.91 18.40 10.17
CA GLY A 341 11.81 19.19 9.33
C GLY A 341 12.26 18.51 8.05
N TRP A 342 11.55 17.44 7.60
CA TRP A 342 11.91 16.74 6.38
C TRP A 342 11.80 17.63 5.16
N GLN A 343 12.84 17.60 4.34
CA GLN A 343 12.87 18.31 3.08
C GLN A 343 12.57 17.32 1.95
N PRO A 344 11.66 17.64 1.02
CA PRO A 344 11.36 16.78 -0.14
C PRO A 344 12.61 16.40 -0.94
N GLU A 345 13.57 17.31 -1.06
CA GLU A 345 14.81 17.14 -1.81
C GLU A 345 15.74 16.05 -1.28
N ASP A 346 15.59 15.67 0.00
CA ASP A 346 16.36 14.60 0.64
C ASP A 346 15.92 13.20 0.17
N TYR A 347 14.77 13.09 -0.55
CA TYR A 347 14.16 11.83 -0.99
C TYR A 347 13.81 11.87 -2.49
N PRO A 348 14.81 12.06 -3.39
CA PRO A 348 14.55 12.35 -4.80
C PRO A 348 13.77 11.27 -5.53
N ASN A 349 13.99 9.98 -5.20
CA ASN A 349 13.28 8.88 -5.84
C ASN A 349 11.81 8.84 -5.44
N ALA A 350 11.52 8.88 -4.14
CA ALA A 350 10.15 8.89 -3.64
C ALA A 350 9.38 10.11 -4.14
N MET A 351 10.03 11.29 -4.18
CA MET A 351 9.44 12.53 -4.68
C MET A 351 9.08 12.43 -6.16
N ARG A 352 10.01 11.96 -7.00
CA ARG A 352 9.75 11.75 -8.43
C ARG A 352 8.59 10.79 -8.65
N ILE A 353 8.60 9.64 -7.95
CA ILE A 353 7.53 8.64 -8.05
C ILE A 353 6.20 9.24 -7.60
N GLY A 354 6.15 9.88 -6.43
CA GLY A 354 4.92 10.48 -5.89
C GLY A 354 4.29 11.53 -6.80
N ARG A 355 5.11 12.30 -7.54
CA ARG A 355 4.65 13.33 -8.47
C ARG A 355 4.20 12.77 -9.83
N GLN A 356 4.67 11.59 -10.22
CA GLN A 356 4.39 10.99 -11.53
C GLN A 356 3.42 9.81 -11.49
N THR A 357 3.22 9.17 -10.33
CA THR A 357 2.46 7.91 -10.23
C THR A 357 0.97 8.10 -10.46
N VAL A 358 0.40 7.18 -11.22
CA VAL A 358 -1.05 6.97 -11.39
C VAL A 358 -1.34 5.48 -11.20
N SER A 359 -2.28 5.15 -10.36
CA SER A 359 -2.78 3.78 -10.22
C SER A 359 -4.06 3.60 -11.03
N LEU A 360 -4.04 2.64 -11.94
CA LEU A 360 -5.18 2.26 -12.77
C LEU A 360 -6.07 1.25 -12.03
N PRO A 361 -7.36 1.12 -12.42
CA PRO A 361 -8.24 0.11 -11.83
C PRO A 361 -7.66 -1.29 -11.92
N LEU A 362 -7.55 -1.97 -10.79
CA LEU A 362 -7.10 -3.36 -10.70
C LEU A 362 -7.87 -4.09 -9.61
N SER A 363 -8.90 -4.83 -9.99
CA SER A 363 -9.75 -5.58 -9.08
C SER A 363 -10.20 -6.89 -9.73
N ALA A 364 -10.33 -7.94 -8.94
CA ALA A 364 -10.89 -9.21 -9.40
C ALA A 364 -12.38 -9.13 -9.82
N LYS A 365 -13.02 -8.00 -9.54
CA LYS A 365 -14.40 -7.71 -9.96
C LYS A 365 -14.48 -7.23 -11.40
N LEU A 366 -13.42 -6.65 -11.97
CA LEU A 366 -13.43 -6.08 -13.32
C LEU A 366 -13.75 -7.15 -14.36
N THR A 367 -14.73 -6.83 -15.23
CA THR A 367 -15.04 -7.59 -16.43
C THR A 367 -14.04 -7.30 -17.53
N ASP A 368 -13.96 -8.18 -18.56
CA ASP A 368 -13.08 -7.95 -19.73
C ASP A 368 -13.49 -6.69 -20.50
N ALA A 369 -14.78 -6.35 -20.54
CA ALA A 369 -15.28 -5.13 -21.16
C ALA A 369 -14.76 -3.87 -20.41
N GLU A 370 -14.80 -3.87 -19.07
CA GLU A 370 -14.28 -2.76 -18.26
C GLU A 370 -12.75 -2.65 -18.39
N VAL A 371 -12.02 -3.77 -18.42
CA VAL A 371 -10.57 -3.78 -18.69
C VAL A 371 -10.27 -3.17 -20.05
N SER A 372 -11.01 -3.56 -21.09
CA SER A 372 -10.86 -3.01 -22.45
C SER A 372 -11.16 -1.50 -22.49
N GLN A 373 -12.14 -1.04 -21.74
CA GLN A 373 -12.48 0.38 -21.63
C GLN A 373 -11.34 1.17 -20.98
N VAL A 374 -10.73 0.65 -19.89
CA VAL A 374 -9.54 1.27 -19.26
C VAL A 374 -8.38 1.35 -20.26
N VAL A 375 -8.10 0.25 -20.96
CA VAL A 375 -7.03 0.21 -21.97
C VAL A 375 -7.24 1.26 -23.06
N GLN A 376 -8.44 1.33 -23.61
CA GLN A 376 -8.78 2.31 -24.66
C GLN A 376 -8.65 3.75 -24.19
N ALA A 377 -9.11 4.05 -22.97
CA ALA A 377 -9.01 5.39 -22.40
C ALA A 377 -7.56 5.84 -22.20
N VAL A 378 -6.70 4.95 -21.66
CA VAL A 378 -5.26 5.23 -21.49
C VAL A 378 -4.60 5.48 -22.84
N GLN A 379 -4.81 4.59 -23.82
CA GLN A 379 -4.24 4.71 -25.16
C GLN A 379 -4.69 5.99 -25.85
N THR A 380 -5.97 6.32 -25.81
CA THR A 380 -6.53 7.53 -26.43
C THR A 380 -5.95 8.78 -25.79
N THR A 381 -5.88 8.83 -24.46
CA THR A 381 -5.36 9.98 -23.71
C THR A 381 -3.90 10.26 -24.06
N LEU A 382 -3.07 9.24 -24.16
CA LEU A 382 -1.63 9.38 -24.46
C LEU A 382 -1.35 9.60 -25.95
N SER A 383 -2.14 8.99 -26.87
CA SER A 383 -1.95 9.16 -28.31
C SER A 383 -2.39 10.54 -28.84
N ALA A 384 -3.41 11.15 -28.23
CA ALA A 384 -3.87 12.49 -28.61
C ALA A 384 -2.79 13.56 -28.42
N GLN A 385 -1.92 13.38 -27.43
CA GLN A 385 -0.84 14.32 -27.11
C GLN A 385 0.37 14.19 -28.06
N SER A 386 0.68 12.98 -28.53
CA SER A 386 1.76 12.75 -29.49
C SER A 386 1.48 13.41 -30.85
N ASN A 387 0.21 13.44 -31.29
CA ASN A 387 -0.22 14.11 -32.52
C ASN A 387 -0.21 15.65 -32.42
N GLY A 388 -0.52 16.18 -31.23
CA GLY A 388 -0.49 17.64 -30.98
C GLY A 388 0.92 18.26 -30.99
N ARG A 389 1.94 17.52 -30.53
CA ARG A 389 3.34 17.95 -30.61
C ARG A 389 3.86 17.96 -32.05
N GLY A 390 3.60 16.93 -32.84
CA GLY A 390 4.01 16.90 -34.25
C GLY A 390 3.40 18.01 -35.10
N ALA A 391 2.27 18.59 -34.69
CA ALA A 391 1.67 19.77 -35.34
C ALA A 391 2.37 21.08 -34.93
N LYS A 392 2.69 21.24 -33.62
CA LYS A 392 3.40 22.45 -33.12
C LYS A 392 4.84 22.53 -33.61
N ASP A 393 5.55 21.41 -33.67
CA ASP A 393 6.92 21.38 -34.21
C ASP A 393 6.96 21.68 -35.71
N LYS A 394 5.94 21.30 -36.48
CA LYS A 394 5.79 21.67 -37.91
C LYS A 394 5.46 23.12 -38.10
N GLU A 395 4.66 23.75 -37.22
CA GLU A 395 4.39 25.21 -37.31
C GLU A 395 5.61 26.04 -36.92
N GLN A 396 6.39 25.61 -35.91
CA GLN A 396 7.62 26.32 -35.54
C GLN A 396 8.75 26.15 -36.58
N GLY A 397 8.82 25.01 -37.23
CA GLY A 397 9.75 24.74 -38.33
C GLY A 397 9.42 25.51 -39.62
N ALA A 398 8.13 25.78 -39.88
CA ALA A 398 7.69 26.55 -41.03
C ALA A 398 7.96 28.06 -40.90
N THR A 399 7.89 28.62 -39.67
CA THR A 399 8.15 30.03 -39.43
C THR A 399 9.63 30.41 -39.40
N SER A 400 10.55 29.44 -39.26
CA SER A 400 12.00 29.69 -39.32
C SER A 400 12.58 29.69 -40.74
N ASN A 401 11.85 29.18 -41.74
CA ASN A 401 12.32 29.11 -43.15
C ASN A 401 11.91 30.32 -43.99
N GLU A 402 11.05 31.22 -43.50
CA GLU A 402 10.65 32.43 -44.27
C GLU A 402 11.46 33.70 -43.97
N ARG A 403 12.50 33.64 -43.13
CA ARG A 403 13.35 34.80 -42.81
C ARG A 403 14.80 34.69 -43.34
N GLY A 404 14.98 34.11 -44.49
CA GLY A 404 16.27 33.99 -45.14
C GLY A 404 16.24 34.51 -46.57
N GLY A 405 16.13 35.82 -46.77
CA GLY A 405 16.22 36.39 -48.11
C GLY A 405 16.22 37.89 -48.16
N CYS A 406 17.35 38.42 -48.57
CA CYS A 406 17.55 39.73 -49.15
C CYS A 406 18.06 40.89 -48.26
N GLY A 407 19.23 41.39 -48.62
CA GLY A 407 19.64 42.74 -48.42
C GLY A 407 21.13 42.98 -48.18
N GLN A 408 21.82 43.27 -49.21
CA GLN A 408 23.23 43.63 -49.27
C GLN A 408 23.61 44.93 -48.53
N PRO A 409 24.91 45.27 -48.39
CA PRO A 409 25.43 46.16 -47.38
C PRO A 409 25.60 47.64 -47.90
N ILE A 410 25.51 48.57 -47.02
CA ILE A 410 26.05 49.94 -47.28
C ILE A 410 26.88 50.40 -46.06
N SER A 411 28.06 50.88 -46.48
CA SER A 411 29.21 51.44 -45.81
C SER A 411 29.01 52.58 -44.83
N ALA A 412 29.91 52.57 -43.83
CA ALA A 412 30.72 53.72 -43.32
C ALA A 412 30.08 55.05 -42.99
N LEU A 413 30.26 55.55 -41.78
CA LEU A 413 31.10 56.70 -41.40
C LEU A 413 30.71 57.24 -39.98
N SER A 414 31.73 57.28 -39.15
CA SER A 414 32.12 58.33 -38.19
C SER A 414 31.08 59.12 -37.39
N ARG A 415 31.04 59.02 -36.10
CA ARG A 415 31.73 59.80 -35.05
C ARG A 415 31.46 59.24 -33.68
#